data_c40030aad01e12e587685be1d69175aa
#
_entry.id   c40030aad01e12e587685be1d69175aa
#
_cell.length_a   1.000
_cell.length_b   1.000
_cell.length_c   1.000
_cell.angle_alpha   90.00
_cell.angle_beta   90.00
_cell.angle_gamma   90.00
#
_symmetry.space_group_name_H-M   'P 1'
#
loop_
_entity.id
_entity.type
_entity.pdbx_description
1 polymer ?
#
loop_
_entity_poly.entity_id
_entity_poly.type
_entity_poly.pdbx_seq_one_letter_code
_entity_poly.pdbx_strand_id
1 'polypeptide(L)'
;MDDMATMIGGLSGFLDDKDIVTDRDDMAPFLTDWRGIFTGSAQAIVFPRSTEQVSALMAYAQTHNINIVPQGGNTGLVGGAIPDNTGSSVILSLSRMTAIRDFSEANNSMTVEAGCILQELHAYAEERGLYFPLNLAAKGSCTIGGNLATNAGGVNVVRYGNTRDLCLGLEVVLLGGRVMNLLTPLRKDNTGYDLKNLFIGSEGTLGIITAASMKLFALPKARSTALVGVPDIETAVTLLGKLQAASGDSVEAFELMPATLLKVVFKQFPDIPCPLTPLPEFMVLMEIASTNASDGQPNETGQIPIAETMEAFLADGFDAGQISDATLARNDIQRQQLWDIREHSPEATKRESTPVNTDVSVTRSQLQTFYDLAEKEVHKIHPTARVCAYGHLGDGNLHFNLIEADGGDPDWSEKRGALFEAIYRALAMVDGSISAEHGIGQMKVEQLKGVKDPVALDVMTTIKALFDPTGILNPGKVITTQD
;
A
#
# COMPACT_ATOMS: atom_id res chain seq x y z
N MET A 1 12.48 35.47 -5.19
CA MET A 1 13.07 34.25 -4.65
C MET A 1 14.12 34.68 -3.64
N ASP A 2 13.92 34.40 -2.36
CA ASP A 2 14.95 34.63 -1.36
C ASP A 2 16.17 33.80 -1.75
N ASP A 3 17.36 34.40 -1.62
CA ASP A 3 18.62 33.68 -1.85
C ASP A 3 18.65 32.42 -0.95
N MET A 4 19.18 31.32 -1.46
CA MET A 4 19.31 30.05 -0.74
C MET A 4 19.95 30.24 0.66
N ALA A 5 20.93 31.14 0.76
CA ALA A 5 21.57 31.48 2.04
C ALA A 5 20.56 32.10 3.05
N THR A 6 19.67 32.95 2.58
CA THR A 6 18.62 33.57 3.39
C THR A 6 17.62 32.53 3.87
N MET A 7 17.23 31.61 3.01
CA MET A 7 16.33 30.50 3.35
C MET A 7 16.95 29.59 4.42
N ILE A 8 18.19 29.16 4.24
CA ILE A 8 18.90 28.30 5.21
C ILE A 8 19.04 29.04 6.55
N GLY A 9 19.43 30.33 6.55
CA GLY A 9 19.52 31.14 7.76
C GLY A 9 18.19 31.21 8.51
N GLY A 10 17.05 31.29 7.79
CA GLY A 10 15.72 31.23 8.38
C GLY A 10 15.39 29.87 8.99
N LEU A 11 15.75 28.76 8.30
CA LEU A 11 15.55 27.39 8.77
C LEU A 11 16.38 27.10 10.02
N SER A 12 17.65 27.57 10.10
CA SER A 12 18.52 27.43 11.27
C SER A 12 18.00 28.17 12.52
N GLY A 13 16.97 29.02 12.36
CA GLY A 13 16.28 29.66 13.48
C GLY A 13 15.44 28.71 14.35
N PHE A 14 15.06 27.54 13.81
CA PHE A 14 14.22 26.55 14.51
C PHE A 14 14.62 25.08 14.26
N LEU A 15 15.58 24.83 13.38
CA LEU A 15 16.19 23.50 13.14
C LEU A 15 17.69 23.58 13.48
N ASP A 16 18.27 22.48 13.96
CA ASP A 16 19.70 22.35 14.06
C ASP A 16 20.34 22.28 12.66
N ASP A 17 21.52 22.84 12.45
CA ASP A 17 22.24 22.81 11.16
C ASP A 17 22.46 21.38 10.63
N LYS A 18 22.67 20.40 11.51
CA LYS A 18 22.78 18.97 11.16
C LYS A 18 21.47 18.34 10.67
N ASP A 19 20.35 19.02 10.85
CA ASP A 19 19.03 18.60 10.42
C ASP A 19 18.60 19.31 9.11
N ILE A 20 19.53 20.07 8.50
CA ILE A 20 19.36 20.73 7.20
C ILE A 20 20.46 20.21 6.25
N VAL A 21 20.08 19.51 5.19
CA VAL A 21 21.01 18.95 4.19
C VAL A 21 20.86 19.70 2.89
N THR A 22 21.99 20.22 2.38
CA THR A 22 22.06 20.99 1.12
C THR A 22 23.13 20.46 0.17
N ASP A 23 23.98 19.53 0.65
CA ASP A 23 24.95 18.84 -0.19
C ASP A 23 24.26 17.93 -1.19
N ARG A 24 24.64 18.00 -2.47
CA ARG A 24 23.97 17.28 -3.56
C ARG A 24 24.09 15.76 -3.45
N ASP A 25 25.23 15.27 -2.99
CA ASP A 25 25.48 13.83 -2.89
C ASP A 25 24.66 13.25 -1.73
N ASP A 26 24.58 13.99 -0.62
CA ASP A 26 23.75 13.62 0.54
C ASP A 26 22.25 13.70 0.24
N MET A 27 21.83 14.59 -0.67
CA MET A 27 20.44 14.73 -1.11
C MET A 27 20.00 13.66 -2.10
N ALA A 28 20.92 13.10 -2.88
CA ALA A 28 20.60 12.21 -4.01
C ALA A 28 19.64 11.05 -3.69
N PRO A 29 19.74 10.35 -2.53
CA PRO A 29 18.81 9.26 -2.18
C PRO A 29 17.34 9.70 -1.98
N PHE A 30 17.11 10.99 -1.71
CA PHE A 30 15.78 11.55 -1.47
C PHE A 30 15.12 12.13 -2.73
N LEU A 31 15.90 12.31 -3.80
CA LEU A 31 15.46 12.96 -5.04
C LEU A 31 14.95 11.98 -6.09
N THR A 32 15.13 10.68 -5.88
CA THR A 32 14.70 9.65 -6.85
C THR A 32 13.77 8.66 -6.15
N ASP A 33 12.68 8.29 -6.81
CA ASP A 33 11.76 7.29 -6.29
C ASP A 33 12.36 5.87 -6.33
N TRP A 34 11.78 4.96 -5.56
CA TRP A 34 12.27 3.58 -5.45
C TRP A 34 12.38 2.83 -6.78
N ARG A 35 11.53 3.17 -7.76
CA ARG A 35 11.55 2.57 -9.10
C ARG A 35 12.57 3.22 -10.05
N GLY A 36 13.09 4.39 -9.71
CA GLY A 36 13.94 5.21 -10.60
C GLY A 36 13.17 5.83 -11.78
N ILE A 37 11.84 5.98 -11.65
CA ILE A 37 10.98 6.56 -12.69
C ILE A 37 10.93 8.08 -12.55
N PHE A 38 10.85 8.56 -11.33
CA PHE A 38 10.80 9.98 -11.01
C PHE A 38 12.09 10.43 -10.34
N THR A 39 12.69 11.45 -10.89
CA THR A 39 13.83 12.15 -10.28
C THR A 39 13.52 13.63 -10.30
N GLY A 40 13.70 14.29 -9.16
CA GLY A 40 13.43 15.70 -8.98
C GLY A 40 14.62 16.48 -8.48
N SER A 41 14.39 17.75 -8.13
CA SER A 41 15.39 18.66 -7.59
C SER A 41 14.83 19.44 -6.41
N ALA A 42 15.64 19.65 -5.38
CA ALA A 42 15.25 20.40 -4.18
C ALA A 42 16.36 21.38 -3.75
N GLN A 43 16.00 22.42 -3.00
CA GLN A 43 16.96 23.37 -2.42
C GLN A 43 17.62 22.79 -1.17
N ALA A 44 16.85 22.05 -0.38
CA ALA A 44 17.32 21.43 0.85
C ALA A 44 16.42 20.24 1.23
N ILE A 45 16.95 19.37 2.09
CA ILE A 45 16.17 18.39 2.84
C ILE A 45 16.24 18.75 4.30
N VAL A 46 15.10 18.78 4.98
CA VAL A 46 15.00 19.09 6.40
C VAL A 46 14.45 17.92 7.20
N PHE A 47 15.01 17.69 8.38
CA PHE A 47 14.70 16.57 9.25
C PHE A 47 14.24 17.06 10.64
N PRO A 48 13.01 17.56 10.78
CA PRO A 48 12.47 17.95 12.07
C PRO A 48 12.39 16.76 13.03
N ARG A 49 12.51 17.02 14.31
CA ARG A 49 12.47 16.03 15.41
C ARG A 49 11.23 16.17 16.28
N SER A 50 10.40 17.17 16.04
CA SER A 50 9.18 17.40 16.81
C SER A 50 8.10 18.08 15.98
N THR A 51 6.87 18.00 16.47
CA THR A 51 5.72 18.69 15.87
C THR A 51 5.88 20.20 15.86
N GLU A 52 6.54 20.77 16.86
CA GLU A 52 6.82 22.21 16.97
C GLU A 52 7.77 22.66 15.84
N GLN A 53 8.80 21.86 15.53
CA GLN A 53 9.70 22.15 14.42
C GLN A 53 9.00 22.07 13.07
N VAL A 54 8.11 21.07 12.87
CA VAL A 54 7.27 21.01 11.67
C VAL A 54 6.34 22.23 11.60
N SER A 55 5.74 22.62 12.72
CA SER A 55 4.88 23.82 12.82
C SER A 55 5.63 25.09 12.42
N ALA A 56 6.84 25.30 12.95
CA ALA A 56 7.68 26.44 12.60
C ALA A 56 8.06 26.44 11.11
N LEU A 57 8.43 25.27 10.57
CA LEU A 57 8.72 25.10 9.15
C LEU A 57 7.51 25.48 8.27
N MET A 58 6.32 25.01 8.61
CA MET A 58 5.11 25.28 7.82
C MET A 58 4.68 26.74 7.87
N ALA A 59 4.89 27.42 8.99
CA ALA A 59 4.70 28.86 9.12
C ALA A 59 5.73 29.65 8.28
N TYR A 60 7.00 29.24 8.34
CA TYR A 60 8.07 29.83 7.55
C TYR A 60 7.82 29.62 6.04
N ALA A 61 7.47 28.40 5.62
CA ALA A 61 7.19 28.07 4.22
C ALA A 61 6.03 28.91 3.64
N GLN A 62 4.96 29.11 4.41
CA GLN A 62 3.85 29.97 4.00
C GLN A 62 4.30 31.43 3.82
N THR A 63 5.08 31.96 4.76
CA THR A 63 5.52 33.35 4.73
C THR A 63 6.45 33.64 3.56
N HIS A 64 7.28 32.66 3.18
CA HIS A 64 8.30 32.79 2.13
C HIS A 64 7.91 32.10 0.82
N ASN A 65 6.71 31.55 0.73
CA ASN A 65 6.19 30.83 -0.46
C ASN A 65 7.12 29.70 -0.93
N ILE A 66 7.57 28.86 0.02
CA ILE A 66 8.47 27.73 -0.22
C ILE A 66 7.66 26.47 -0.41
N ASN A 67 7.86 25.77 -1.52
CA ASN A 67 7.20 24.48 -1.80
C ASN A 67 7.72 23.41 -0.83
N ILE A 68 6.82 22.70 -0.18
CA ILE A 68 7.14 21.59 0.74
C ILE A 68 6.69 20.26 0.14
N VAL A 69 7.64 19.33 0.00
CA VAL A 69 7.39 17.96 -0.41
C VAL A 69 7.60 17.03 0.79
N PRO A 70 6.54 16.53 1.43
CA PRO A 70 6.68 15.63 2.57
C PRO A 70 7.16 14.26 2.10
N GLN A 71 8.11 13.69 2.85
CA GLN A 71 8.67 12.37 2.56
C GLN A 71 8.79 11.53 3.82
N GLY A 72 8.25 10.31 3.78
CA GLY A 72 8.47 9.25 4.76
C GLY A 72 9.64 8.36 4.36
N GLY A 73 9.39 7.07 4.22
CA GLY A 73 10.40 6.06 3.82
C GLY A 73 10.74 6.02 2.33
N ASN A 74 10.22 6.92 1.51
CA ASN A 74 10.41 6.99 0.05
C ASN A 74 10.10 5.67 -0.69
N THR A 75 9.12 4.91 -0.21
CA THR A 75 8.70 3.61 -0.76
C THR A 75 7.51 3.70 -1.72
N GLY A 76 6.98 4.90 -1.96
CA GLY A 76 5.84 5.14 -2.83
C GLY A 76 6.13 4.84 -4.30
N LEU A 77 5.08 4.45 -5.05
CA LEU A 77 5.21 3.93 -6.41
C LEU A 77 4.66 4.88 -7.50
N VAL A 78 4.17 6.04 -7.11
CA VAL A 78 3.54 7.04 -8.01
C VAL A 78 4.21 8.42 -7.97
N GLY A 79 5.42 8.49 -7.40
CA GLY A 79 6.21 9.72 -7.31
C GLY A 79 5.65 10.77 -6.33
N GLY A 80 4.77 10.38 -5.39
CA GLY A 80 4.12 11.30 -4.45
C GLY A 80 5.08 12.03 -3.50
N ALA A 81 6.23 11.42 -3.19
CA ALA A 81 7.26 11.98 -2.29
C ALA A 81 8.44 12.63 -3.03
N ILE A 82 8.39 12.76 -4.36
CA ILE A 82 9.48 13.29 -5.17
C ILE A 82 9.13 14.71 -5.65
N PRO A 83 10.02 15.71 -5.46
CA PRO A 83 9.79 17.05 -5.97
C PRO A 83 9.82 17.10 -7.51
N ASP A 84 9.39 18.21 -8.08
CA ASP A 84 9.59 18.50 -9.50
C ASP A 84 11.07 18.84 -9.81
N ASN A 85 11.34 19.16 -11.09
CA ASN A 85 12.69 19.51 -11.56
C ASN A 85 13.01 21.01 -11.45
N THR A 86 12.14 21.82 -10.86
CA THR A 86 12.37 23.30 -10.76
C THR A 86 13.46 23.65 -9.75
N GLY A 87 13.73 22.76 -8.78
CA GLY A 87 14.63 23.03 -7.68
C GLY A 87 14.10 24.08 -6.68
N SER A 88 12.79 24.36 -6.70
CA SER A 88 12.18 25.37 -5.81
C SER A 88 11.65 24.78 -4.49
N SER A 89 11.66 23.46 -4.34
CA SER A 89 11.07 22.75 -3.21
C SER A 89 12.08 22.48 -2.09
N VAL A 90 11.58 22.35 -0.86
CA VAL A 90 12.25 21.75 0.29
C VAL A 90 11.59 20.40 0.58
N ILE A 91 12.39 19.33 0.66
CA ILE A 91 11.90 18.03 1.12
C ILE A 91 11.82 18.05 2.64
N LEU A 92 10.63 17.74 3.17
CA LEU A 92 10.38 17.57 4.61
C LEU A 92 10.38 16.08 4.93
N SER A 93 11.52 15.56 5.41
CA SER A 93 11.64 14.18 5.85
C SER A 93 11.25 14.02 7.31
N LEU A 94 10.26 13.18 7.59
CA LEU A 94 9.81 12.88 8.96
C LEU A 94 10.57 11.70 9.59
N SER A 95 11.61 11.20 8.96
CA SER A 95 12.38 10.02 9.41
C SER A 95 13.00 10.12 10.80
N ARG A 96 13.11 11.33 11.36
CA ARG A 96 13.64 11.55 12.72
C ARG A 96 12.56 11.69 13.81
N MET A 97 11.28 11.61 13.43
CA MET A 97 10.14 11.59 14.34
C MET A 97 9.69 10.14 14.57
N THR A 98 10.39 9.43 15.46
CA THR A 98 10.26 7.96 15.62
C THR A 98 9.81 7.53 17.02
N ALA A 99 9.32 8.45 17.85
CA ALA A 99 8.90 8.11 19.21
C ALA A 99 7.56 7.36 19.22
N ILE A 100 7.47 6.32 20.05
CA ILE A 100 6.21 5.75 20.50
C ILE A 100 5.78 6.55 21.71
N ARG A 101 4.79 7.43 21.55
CA ARG A 101 4.38 8.41 22.57
C ARG A 101 3.51 7.80 23.66
N ASP A 102 2.72 6.76 23.32
CA ASP A 102 1.83 6.06 24.26
C ASP A 102 1.56 4.63 23.79
N PHE A 103 1.30 3.74 24.73
CA PHE A 103 0.89 2.36 24.50
C PHE A 103 -0.09 1.93 25.59
N SER A 104 -1.25 1.43 25.19
CA SER A 104 -2.29 1.00 26.11
C SER A 104 -2.81 -0.39 25.76
N GLU A 105 -2.48 -1.37 26.60
CA GLU A 105 -3.05 -2.71 26.51
C GLU A 105 -4.57 -2.69 26.70
N ALA A 106 -5.05 -1.90 27.68
CA ALA A 106 -6.48 -1.84 27.98
C ALA A 106 -7.31 -1.30 26.81
N ASN A 107 -6.74 -0.39 26.00
CA ASN A 107 -7.41 0.18 24.84
C ASN A 107 -7.04 -0.54 23.52
N ASN A 108 -6.09 -1.48 23.57
CA ASN A 108 -5.48 -2.07 22.37
C ASN A 108 -5.11 -0.97 21.36
N SER A 109 -4.25 -0.07 21.79
CA SER A 109 -3.85 1.09 20.98
C SER A 109 -2.42 1.53 21.28
N MET A 110 -1.79 2.17 20.29
CA MET A 110 -0.51 2.85 20.45
C MET A 110 -0.58 4.21 19.76
N THR A 111 0.09 5.23 20.33
CA THR A 111 0.27 6.53 19.69
C THR A 111 1.73 6.68 19.29
N VAL A 112 1.95 6.91 18.00
CA VAL A 112 3.28 6.85 17.38
C VAL A 112 3.52 8.05 16.48
N GLU A 113 4.77 8.47 16.37
CA GLU A 113 5.17 9.53 15.45
C GLU A 113 5.26 9.03 14.01
N ALA A 114 5.10 9.95 13.07
CA ALA A 114 4.94 9.66 11.64
C ALA A 114 6.16 8.97 10.99
N GLY A 115 7.36 9.14 11.53
CA GLY A 115 8.59 8.53 11.04
C GLY A 115 8.86 7.11 11.57
N CYS A 116 8.02 6.56 12.46
CA CYS A 116 8.17 5.19 12.93
C CYS A 116 8.08 4.20 11.76
N ILE A 117 9.06 3.30 11.67
CA ILE A 117 9.11 2.23 10.65
C ILE A 117 8.09 1.15 11.01
N LEU A 118 7.33 0.69 10.02
CA LEU A 118 6.24 -0.26 10.22
C LEU A 118 6.71 -1.56 10.88
N GLN A 119 7.85 -2.11 10.49
CA GLN A 119 8.41 -3.34 11.07
C GLN A 119 8.79 -3.17 12.54
N GLU A 120 9.25 -1.98 12.94
CA GLU A 120 9.55 -1.67 14.36
C GLU A 120 8.28 -1.61 15.19
N LEU A 121 7.17 -1.09 14.62
CA LEU A 121 5.86 -1.09 15.28
C LEU A 121 5.29 -2.51 15.44
N HIS A 122 5.53 -3.40 14.46
CA HIS A 122 5.18 -4.83 14.60
C HIS A 122 5.92 -5.45 15.80
N ALA A 123 7.25 -5.35 15.82
CA ALA A 123 8.06 -5.91 16.89
C ALA A 123 7.66 -5.35 18.26
N TYR A 124 7.44 -4.03 18.35
CA TYR A 124 7.03 -3.38 19.59
C TYR A 124 5.68 -3.88 20.12
N ALA A 125 4.70 -4.09 19.23
CA ALA A 125 3.38 -4.61 19.61
C ALA A 125 3.46 -6.10 20.00
N GLU A 126 4.19 -6.92 19.24
CA GLU A 126 4.34 -8.36 19.48
C GLU A 126 5.03 -8.67 20.81
N GLU A 127 6.09 -7.94 21.17
CA GLU A 127 6.76 -8.03 22.47
C GLU A 127 5.81 -7.80 23.66
N ARG A 128 4.68 -7.10 23.40
CA ARG A 128 3.64 -6.78 24.40
C ARG A 128 2.36 -7.60 24.24
N GLY A 129 2.43 -8.68 23.44
CA GLY A 129 1.32 -9.60 23.24
C GLY A 129 0.18 -9.09 22.37
N LEU A 130 0.39 -7.99 21.65
CA LEU A 130 -0.57 -7.40 20.72
C LEU A 130 -0.08 -7.47 19.27
N TYR A 131 -0.97 -7.22 18.33
CA TYR A 131 -0.73 -7.33 16.89
C TYR A 131 -1.12 -6.05 16.19
N PHE A 132 -0.22 -5.51 15.37
CA PHE A 132 -0.51 -4.44 14.44
C PHE A 132 -0.63 -5.03 13.03
N PRO A 133 -1.85 -5.10 12.44
CA PRO A 133 -2.12 -5.97 11.28
C PRO A 133 -1.74 -5.35 9.92
N LEU A 134 -1.32 -4.09 9.84
CA LEU A 134 -0.88 -3.50 8.58
C LEU A 134 0.36 -4.25 8.08
N ASN A 135 0.28 -4.95 6.95
CA ASN A 135 1.39 -5.77 6.44
C ASN A 135 1.66 -5.49 4.96
N LEU A 136 2.77 -4.82 4.70
CA LEU A 136 3.23 -4.37 3.39
C LEU A 136 4.56 -5.00 3.03
N ALA A 137 4.83 -5.17 1.74
CA ALA A 137 6.14 -5.64 1.27
C ALA A 137 7.29 -4.71 1.71
N ALA A 138 7.03 -3.39 1.78
CA ALA A 138 8.01 -2.38 2.18
C ALA A 138 8.10 -2.16 3.71
N LYS A 139 7.58 -3.06 4.55
CA LYS A 139 7.50 -2.88 6.02
C LYS A 139 8.82 -2.50 6.71
N GLY A 140 9.95 -2.92 6.16
CA GLY A 140 11.28 -2.62 6.70
C GLY A 140 11.76 -1.19 6.46
N SER A 141 11.07 -0.40 5.62
CA SER A 141 11.49 0.96 5.27
C SER A 141 10.33 1.96 5.17
N CYS A 142 9.09 1.53 4.97
CA CYS A 142 7.95 2.44 5.00
C CYS A 142 7.68 2.95 6.42
N THR A 143 7.17 4.18 6.51
CA THR A 143 6.84 4.83 7.78
C THR A 143 5.35 4.97 7.96
N ILE A 144 4.88 4.99 9.21
CA ILE A 144 3.44 5.06 9.50
C ILE A 144 2.80 6.34 8.96
N GLY A 145 3.50 7.48 8.96
CA GLY A 145 3.01 8.72 8.37
C GLY A 145 2.84 8.61 6.85
N GLY A 146 3.76 7.91 6.16
CA GLY A 146 3.64 7.60 4.74
C GLY A 146 2.47 6.66 4.45
N ASN A 147 2.31 5.59 5.25
CA ASN A 147 1.20 4.64 5.12
C ASN A 147 -0.17 5.33 5.32
N LEU A 148 -0.28 6.26 6.27
CA LEU A 148 -1.47 7.08 6.48
C LEU A 148 -1.70 8.06 5.32
N ALA A 149 -0.65 8.74 4.86
CA ALA A 149 -0.75 9.72 3.78
C ALA A 149 -1.25 9.09 2.46
N THR A 150 -0.94 7.81 2.21
CA THR A 150 -1.39 7.06 1.03
C THR A 150 -2.59 6.16 1.30
N ASN A 151 -3.03 6.05 2.55
CA ASN A 151 -4.02 5.06 2.98
C ASN A 151 -3.62 3.64 2.53
N ALA A 152 -2.38 3.25 2.83
CA ALA A 152 -1.81 1.99 2.37
C ALA A 152 -2.65 0.77 2.78
N GLY A 153 -2.71 -0.22 1.90
CA GLY A 153 -3.38 -1.49 2.13
C GLY A 153 -2.41 -2.60 2.52
N GLY A 154 -2.45 -3.72 1.81
CA GLY A 154 -1.61 -4.90 2.00
C GLY A 154 -2.41 -6.18 2.21
N VAL A 155 -1.72 -7.28 2.48
CA VAL A 155 -2.32 -8.62 2.44
C VAL A 155 -3.43 -8.87 3.48
N ASN A 156 -3.41 -8.15 4.61
CA ASN A 156 -4.36 -8.38 5.71
C ASN A 156 -5.63 -7.51 5.63
N VAL A 157 -5.78 -6.70 4.58
CA VAL A 157 -6.94 -5.80 4.40
C VAL A 157 -8.27 -6.55 4.43
N VAL A 158 -8.30 -7.77 3.88
CA VAL A 158 -9.50 -8.63 3.87
C VAL A 158 -10.12 -8.81 5.27
N ARG A 159 -9.32 -8.78 6.34
CA ARG A 159 -9.77 -8.96 7.73
C ARG A 159 -9.79 -7.66 8.54
N TYR A 160 -8.79 -6.81 8.38
CA TYR A 160 -8.55 -5.70 9.31
C TYR A 160 -8.79 -4.32 8.68
N GLY A 161 -9.05 -4.27 7.36
CA GLY A 161 -9.12 -3.02 6.62
C GLY A 161 -7.75 -2.43 6.32
N ASN A 162 -7.75 -1.29 5.63
CA ASN A 162 -6.54 -0.55 5.28
C ASN A 162 -6.08 0.38 6.42
N THR A 163 -5.04 1.17 6.20
CA THR A 163 -4.45 2.05 7.23
C THR A 163 -5.49 3.01 7.84
N ARG A 164 -6.48 3.48 7.06
CA ARG A 164 -7.60 4.32 7.52
C ARG A 164 -8.42 3.64 8.60
N ASP A 165 -8.74 2.36 8.41
CA ASP A 165 -9.55 1.57 9.35
C ASP A 165 -8.79 1.31 10.66
N LEU A 166 -7.46 1.29 10.59
CA LEU A 166 -6.58 1.08 11.73
C LEU A 166 -6.29 2.37 12.52
N CYS A 167 -6.64 3.55 11.99
CA CYS A 167 -6.36 4.84 12.63
C CYS A 167 -7.50 5.31 13.51
N LEU A 168 -7.21 5.59 14.80
CA LEU A 168 -8.14 6.17 15.76
C LEU A 168 -8.09 7.70 15.78
N GLY A 169 -6.91 8.28 15.66
CA GLY A 169 -6.71 9.71 15.72
C GLY A 169 -5.42 10.17 15.05
N LEU A 170 -5.36 11.43 14.69
CA LEU A 170 -4.21 12.04 14.01
C LEU A 170 -3.76 13.34 14.68
N GLU A 171 -2.48 13.62 14.60
CA GLU A 171 -1.91 14.95 14.76
C GLU A 171 -1.42 15.43 13.39
N VAL A 172 -1.87 16.62 12.97
CA VAL A 172 -1.57 17.18 11.65
C VAL A 172 -1.15 18.63 11.79
N VAL A 173 -0.05 18.99 11.15
CA VAL A 173 0.38 20.38 11.00
C VAL A 173 -0.18 20.92 9.68
N LEU A 174 -0.99 21.96 9.78
CA LEU A 174 -1.58 22.66 8.64
C LEU A 174 -0.62 23.73 8.10
N LEU A 175 -0.89 24.21 6.89
CA LEU A 175 -0.22 25.38 6.36
C LEU A 175 -0.34 26.55 7.37
N GLY A 176 0.75 27.33 7.52
CA GLY A 176 0.83 28.39 8.54
C GLY A 176 1.16 27.87 9.95
N GLY A 177 1.48 26.59 10.10
CA GLY A 177 2.00 26.02 11.35
C GLY A 177 0.96 25.69 12.42
N ARG A 178 -0.34 25.84 12.14
CA ARG A 178 -1.37 25.44 13.11
C ARG A 178 -1.36 23.92 13.30
N VAL A 179 -1.26 23.49 14.54
CA VAL A 179 -1.31 22.07 14.90
C VAL A 179 -2.75 21.67 15.21
N MET A 180 -3.29 20.73 14.46
CA MET A 180 -4.56 20.08 14.74
C MET A 180 -4.28 18.75 15.45
N ASN A 181 -4.55 18.71 16.75
CA ASN A 181 -4.36 17.52 17.57
C ASN A 181 -5.70 16.81 17.80
N LEU A 182 -5.89 15.69 17.11
CA LEU A 182 -7.02 14.78 17.23
C LEU A 182 -6.56 13.39 17.70
N LEU A 183 -5.41 13.30 18.38
CA LEU A 183 -4.93 12.04 18.95
C LEU A 183 -5.90 11.56 20.04
N THR A 184 -6.40 10.33 19.87
CA THR A 184 -7.35 9.72 20.79
C THR A 184 -7.32 8.20 20.67
N PRO A 185 -7.44 7.44 21.77
CA PRO A 185 -7.66 5.99 21.72
C PRO A 185 -9.16 5.62 21.62
N LEU A 186 -10.05 6.59 21.51
CA LEU A 186 -11.49 6.36 21.48
C LEU A 186 -11.89 5.58 20.23
N ARG A 187 -12.72 4.54 20.42
CA ARG A 187 -13.32 3.77 19.32
C ARG A 187 -14.59 4.43 18.76
N LYS A 188 -15.23 5.30 19.54
CA LYS A 188 -16.42 6.03 19.17
C LYS A 188 -16.23 7.50 19.52
N ASP A 189 -16.27 8.36 18.52
CA ASP A 189 -16.24 9.80 18.66
C ASP A 189 -17.08 10.44 17.53
N ASN A 190 -18.24 10.93 17.88
CA ASN A 190 -19.16 11.65 16.98
C ASN A 190 -19.19 13.16 17.30
N THR A 191 -18.11 13.71 17.86
CA THR A 191 -18.00 15.11 18.26
C THR A 191 -17.59 15.97 17.05
N GLY A 192 -18.51 16.15 16.11
CA GLY A 192 -18.29 16.94 14.90
C GLY A 192 -17.93 16.12 13.65
N TYR A 193 -17.35 16.78 12.65
CA TYR A 193 -16.92 16.10 11.43
C TYR A 193 -15.69 15.21 11.64
N ASP A 194 -15.62 14.11 10.92
CA ASP A 194 -14.46 13.22 10.93
C ASP A 194 -13.30 13.80 10.11
N LEU A 195 -12.58 14.75 10.74
CA LEU A 195 -11.50 15.47 10.07
C LEU A 195 -10.28 14.59 9.78
N LYS A 196 -9.99 13.56 10.61
CA LYS A 196 -8.81 12.70 10.37
C LYS A 196 -8.86 12.05 8.99
N ASN A 197 -10.05 11.68 8.51
CA ASN A 197 -10.25 11.02 7.23
C ASN A 197 -10.11 11.95 6.01
N LEU A 198 -9.98 13.26 6.20
CA LEU A 198 -9.57 14.21 5.15
C LEU A 198 -8.07 14.10 4.86
N PHE A 199 -7.25 13.80 5.86
CA PHE A 199 -5.78 13.76 5.74
C PHE A 199 -5.26 12.36 5.40
N ILE A 200 -5.97 11.30 5.78
CA ILE A 200 -5.61 9.93 5.40
C ILE A 200 -5.90 9.74 3.91
N GLY A 201 -4.85 9.42 3.13
CA GLY A 201 -4.94 9.32 1.68
C GLY A 201 -4.83 10.66 0.95
N SER A 202 -4.47 11.76 1.64
CA SER A 202 -4.27 13.07 1.02
C SER A 202 -2.88 13.27 0.41
N GLU A 203 -1.98 12.32 0.59
CA GLU A 203 -0.60 12.32 0.06
C GLU A 203 0.19 13.61 0.41
N GLY A 204 -0.06 14.16 1.60
CA GLY A 204 0.61 15.39 2.07
C GLY A 204 0.18 16.67 1.37
N THR A 205 -0.90 16.66 0.60
CA THR A 205 -1.39 17.84 -0.12
C THR A 205 -2.28 18.77 0.70
N LEU A 206 -2.78 18.30 1.87
CA LEU A 206 -3.68 19.06 2.75
C LEU A 206 -3.03 19.45 4.08
N GLY A 207 -1.96 18.78 4.47
CA GLY A 207 -1.24 18.98 5.73
C GLY A 207 -0.22 17.88 5.98
N ILE A 208 0.58 18.05 7.03
CA ILE A 208 1.67 17.13 7.39
C ILE A 208 1.26 16.32 8.61
N ILE A 209 1.10 15.01 8.44
CA ILE A 209 0.82 14.08 9.55
C ILE A 209 2.10 13.92 10.38
N THR A 210 2.05 14.24 11.66
CA THR A 210 3.20 14.17 12.59
C THR A 210 3.08 13.03 13.58
N ALA A 211 1.86 12.62 13.95
CA ALA A 211 1.62 11.46 14.82
C ALA A 211 0.24 10.85 14.55
N ALA A 212 0.06 9.60 14.98
CA ALA A 212 -1.19 8.88 14.90
C ALA A 212 -1.44 7.97 16.10
N SER A 213 -2.71 7.82 16.49
CA SER A 213 -3.17 6.77 17.41
C SER A 213 -3.70 5.61 16.59
N MET A 214 -3.06 4.43 16.70
CA MET A 214 -3.33 3.25 15.90
C MET A 214 -4.00 2.16 16.72
N LYS A 215 -4.92 1.40 16.08
CA LYS A 215 -5.57 0.22 16.67
C LYS A 215 -4.59 -0.94 16.71
N LEU A 216 -4.62 -1.67 17.81
CA LEU A 216 -4.00 -2.97 17.96
C LEU A 216 -5.06 -4.05 18.15
N PHE A 217 -4.66 -5.28 17.92
CA PHE A 217 -5.48 -6.48 18.02
C PHE A 217 -4.80 -7.52 18.91
N ALA A 218 -5.53 -8.53 19.32
CA ALA A 218 -4.93 -9.68 19.96
C ALA A 218 -3.98 -10.41 19.00
N LEU A 219 -2.81 -10.77 19.49
CA LEU A 219 -1.81 -11.50 18.69
C LEU A 219 -2.36 -12.87 18.29
N PRO A 220 -2.39 -13.21 16.99
CA PRO A 220 -2.75 -14.55 16.54
C PRO A 220 -1.87 -15.63 17.19
N LYS A 221 -2.50 -16.67 17.73
CA LYS A 221 -1.85 -17.81 18.42
C LYS A 221 -1.74 -19.03 17.53
N ALA A 222 -2.53 -19.10 16.47
CA ALA A 222 -2.53 -20.20 15.51
C ALA A 222 -2.79 -19.66 14.10
N ARG A 223 -2.18 -20.27 13.10
CA ARG A 223 -2.40 -20.03 11.69
C ARG A 223 -2.46 -21.34 10.92
N SER A 224 -3.26 -21.34 9.85
CA SER A 224 -3.25 -22.42 8.86
C SER A 224 -3.21 -21.80 7.47
N THR A 225 -2.23 -22.25 6.66
CA THR A 225 -1.94 -21.68 5.34
C THR A 225 -2.01 -22.79 4.31
N ALA A 226 -2.75 -22.56 3.24
CA ALA A 226 -2.86 -23.47 2.10
C ALA A 226 -2.62 -22.74 0.79
N LEU A 227 -2.15 -23.49 -0.21
CA LEU A 227 -2.10 -23.07 -1.61
C LEU A 227 -2.94 -24.03 -2.42
N VAL A 228 -3.90 -23.53 -3.18
CA VAL A 228 -4.86 -24.33 -3.95
C VAL A 228 -4.85 -23.98 -5.42
N GLY A 229 -5.10 -24.96 -6.28
CA GLY A 229 -5.36 -24.77 -7.71
C GLY A 229 -6.84 -24.60 -7.99
N VAL A 230 -7.20 -23.55 -8.72
CA VAL A 230 -8.58 -23.27 -9.13
C VAL A 230 -8.67 -23.01 -10.65
N PRO A 231 -9.83 -23.27 -11.29
CA PRO A 231 -9.98 -23.11 -12.73
C PRO A 231 -10.11 -21.64 -13.17
N ASP A 232 -10.70 -20.78 -12.33
CA ASP A 232 -11.03 -19.39 -12.66
C ASP A 232 -11.16 -18.51 -11.41
N ILE A 233 -11.26 -17.19 -11.63
CA ILE A 233 -11.36 -16.19 -10.58
C ILE A 233 -12.72 -16.23 -9.89
N GLU A 234 -13.81 -16.57 -10.61
CA GLU A 234 -15.15 -16.68 -10.04
C GLU A 234 -15.23 -17.79 -9.00
N THR A 235 -14.59 -18.93 -9.28
CA THR A 235 -14.43 -20.03 -8.33
C THR A 235 -13.62 -19.61 -7.12
N ALA A 236 -12.50 -18.86 -7.31
CA ALA A 236 -11.70 -18.34 -6.21
C ALA A 236 -12.50 -17.40 -5.30
N VAL A 237 -13.31 -16.50 -5.88
CA VAL A 237 -14.21 -15.60 -5.10
C VAL A 237 -15.24 -16.40 -4.31
N THR A 238 -15.81 -17.45 -4.91
CA THR A 238 -16.75 -18.36 -4.23
C THR A 238 -16.09 -19.06 -3.04
N LEU A 239 -14.86 -19.57 -3.23
CA LEU A 239 -14.09 -20.21 -2.16
C LEU A 239 -13.76 -19.27 -1.01
N LEU A 240 -13.45 -17.99 -1.29
CA LEU A 240 -13.25 -17.00 -0.25
C LEU A 240 -14.46 -16.88 0.68
N GLY A 241 -15.66 -16.72 0.12
CA GLY A 241 -16.90 -16.64 0.93
C GLY A 241 -17.16 -17.90 1.77
N LYS A 242 -16.86 -19.08 1.21
CA LYS A 242 -16.97 -20.36 1.94
C LYS A 242 -15.94 -20.45 3.07
N LEU A 243 -14.68 -20.05 2.82
CA LEU A 243 -13.63 -20.07 3.83
C LEU A 243 -13.92 -19.06 4.96
N GLN A 244 -14.41 -17.87 4.65
CA GLN A 244 -14.86 -16.90 5.66
C GLN A 244 -15.95 -17.50 6.55
N ALA A 245 -16.96 -18.13 5.97
CA ALA A 245 -18.03 -18.79 6.72
C ALA A 245 -17.51 -19.96 7.58
N ALA A 246 -16.66 -20.84 7.03
CA ALA A 246 -16.11 -22.01 7.71
C ALA A 246 -15.17 -21.64 8.86
N SER A 247 -14.43 -20.55 8.73
CA SER A 247 -13.42 -20.10 9.70
C SER A 247 -13.93 -19.04 10.69
N GLY A 248 -15.23 -18.68 10.66
CA GLY A 248 -15.76 -17.61 11.51
C GLY A 248 -15.13 -16.25 11.20
N ASP A 249 -14.96 -15.94 9.92
CA ASP A 249 -14.41 -14.69 9.39
C ASP A 249 -12.95 -14.42 9.81
N SER A 250 -12.16 -15.50 9.93
CA SER A 250 -10.76 -15.42 10.37
C SER A 250 -9.73 -15.42 9.23
N VAL A 251 -10.14 -15.19 7.99
CA VAL A 251 -9.27 -15.13 6.81
C VAL A 251 -8.39 -13.88 6.88
N GLU A 252 -7.05 -14.06 7.00
CA GLU A 252 -6.07 -12.97 7.02
C GLU A 252 -5.50 -12.66 5.64
N ALA A 253 -5.41 -13.65 4.75
CA ALA A 253 -4.89 -13.47 3.39
C ALA A 253 -5.62 -14.36 2.39
N PHE A 254 -5.81 -13.84 1.17
CA PHE A 254 -6.39 -14.57 0.06
C PHE A 254 -5.85 -14.01 -1.26
N GLU A 255 -4.76 -14.63 -1.77
CA GLU A 255 -3.90 -14.08 -2.82
C GLU A 255 -4.02 -14.89 -4.10
N LEU A 256 -4.39 -14.23 -5.20
CA LEU A 256 -4.51 -14.84 -6.52
C LEU A 256 -3.20 -14.75 -7.30
N MET A 257 -2.81 -15.84 -7.99
CA MET A 257 -1.63 -15.90 -8.87
C MET A 257 -1.97 -16.73 -10.13
N PRO A 258 -1.92 -16.16 -11.35
CA PRO A 258 -2.16 -16.90 -12.59
C PRO A 258 -0.96 -17.75 -12.99
N ALA A 259 -1.20 -18.82 -13.75
CA ALA A 259 -0.16 -19.71 -14.27
C ALA A 259 0.95 -18.96 -15.04
N THR A 260 0.58 -17.91 -15.77
CA THR A 260 1.53 -17.07 -16.51
C THR A 260 2.58 -16.46 -15.58
N LEU A 261 2.16 -15.87 -14.46
CA LEU A 261 3.06 -15.33 -13.44
C LEU A 261 3.89 -16.43 -12.79
N LEU A 262 3.25 -17.55 -12.39
CA LEU A 262 3.92 -18.65 -11.69
C LEU A 262 5.06 -19.26 -12.53
N LYS A 263 4.87 -19.40 -13.85
CA LYS A 263 5.94 -19.82 -14.78
C LYS A 263 7.14 -18.86 -14.71
N VAL A 264 6.89 -17.57 -14.58
CA VAL A 264 7.96 -16.55 -14.48
C VAL A 264 8.64 -16.65 -13.11
N VAL A 265 7.88 -16.81 -12.02
CA VAL A 265 8.46 -16.97 -10.67
C VAL A 265 9.38 -18.19 -10.63
N PHE A 266 8.93 -19.38 -11.04
CA PHE A 266 9.75 -20.59 -10.99
C PHE A 266 10.91 -20.58 -11.98
N LYS A 267 10.84 -19.82 -13.09
CA LYS A 267 11.95 -19.58 -14.01
C LYS A 267 13.03 -18.68 -13.39
N GLN A 268 12.62 -17.59 -12.74
CA GLN A 268 13.54 -16.59 -12.18
C GLN A 268 14.11 -17.00 -10.80
N PHE A 269 13.40 -17.86 -10.08
CA PHE A 269 13.76 -18.38 -8.76
C PHE A 269 13.64 -19.91 -8.73
N PRO A 270 14.57 -20.62 -9.37
CA PRO A 270 14.49 -22.09 -9.50
C PRO A 270 14.61 -22.87 -8.18
N ASP A 271 15.08 -22.20 -7.12
CA ASP A 271 15.15 -22.78 -5.77
C ASP A 271 13.78 -22.80 -5.06
N ILE A 272 12.78 -22.06 -5.57
CA ILE A 272 11.41 -22.11 -5.05
C ILE A 272 10.70 -23.30 -5.69
N PRO A 273 10.31 -24.34 -4.91
CA PRO A 273 9.65 -25.51 -5.47
C PRO A 273 8.21 -25.20 -5.91
N CYS A 274 7.79 -25.72 -7.06
CA CYS A 274 6.37 -25.68 -7.45
C CYS A 274 5.61 -26.75 -6.63
N PRO A 275 4.66 -26.35 -5.77
CA PRO A 275 4.00 -27.28 -4.86
C PRO A 275 2.85 -28.07 -5.51
N LEU A 276 2.34 -27.62 -6.67
CA LEU A 276 1.22 -28.26 -7.38
C LEU A 276 1.65 -28.68 -8.78
N THR A 277 1.30 -29.92 -9.17
CA THR A 277 1.65 -30.49 -10.49
C THR A 277 0.50 -31.36 -11.02
N PRO A 278 -0.07 -31.07 -12.20
CA PRO A 278 0.30 -29.99 -13.15
C PRO A 278 0.01 -28.59 -12.60
N LEU A 279 0.70 -27.57 -13.16
CA LEU A 279 0.46 -26.18 -12.80
C LEU A 279 -0.98 -25.78 -13.17
N PRO A 280 -1.84 -25.38 -12.22
CA PRO A 280 -3.21 -24.99 -12.48
C PRO A 280 -3.28 -23.61 -13.16
N GLU A 281 -4.45 -23.26 -13.75
CA GLU A 281 -4.66 -21.96 -14.38
C GLU A 281 -4.47 -20.79 -13.40
N PHE A 282 -4.98 -20.95 -12.19
CA PHE A 282 -4.76 -20.04 -11.09
C PHE A 282 -4.38 -20.79 -9.82
N MET A 283 -3.47 -20.21 -9.03
CA MET A 283 -3.23 -20.60 -7.65
C MET A 283 -3.78 -19.53 -6.70
N VAL A 284 -4.34 -19.98 -5.59
CA VAL A 284 -4.77 -19.11 -4.50
C VAL A 284 -4.03 -19.50 -3.23
N LEU A 285 -3.23 -18.56 -2.69
CA LEU A 285 -2.67 -18.65 -1.35
C LEU A 285 -3.70 -18.13 -0.36
N MET A 286 -4.07 -18.94 0.62
CA MET A 286 -5.04 -18.56 1.65
C MET A 286 -4.49 -18.84 3.05
N GLU A 287 -4.81 -17.92 3.97
CA GLU A 287 -4.39 -18.04 5.36
C GLU A 287 -5.53 -17.66 6.30
N ILE A 288 -5.80 -18.50 7.28
CA ILE A 288 -6.70 -18.23 8.41
C ILE A 288 -5.88 -18.14 9.70
N ALA A 289 -6.34 -17.30 10.64
CA ALA A 289 -5.65 -17.09 11.91
C ALA A 289 -6.62 -17.01 13.08
N SER A 290 -6.26 -17.62 14.20
CA SER A 290 -7.03 -17.58 15.45
C SER A 290 -6.22 -16.95 16.58
N THR A 291 -6.89 -16.16 17.40
CA THR A 291 -6.36 -15.61 18.66
C THR A 291 -6.55 -16.57 19.85
N ASN A 292 -7.29 -17.65 19.65
CA ASN A 292 -7.48 -18.68 20.67
C ASN A 292 -6.28 -19.66 20.65
N ALA A 293 -5.60 -19.79 21.79
CA ALA A 293 -4.42 -20.64 21.90
C ALA A 293 -4.75 -22.14 21.71
N SER A 294 -5.96 -22.60 22.04
CA SER A 294 -6.36 -24.00 21.87
C SER A 294 -6.46 -24.40 20.40
N ASP A 295 -6.69 -23.44 19.48
CA ASP A 295 -6.82 -23.74 18.06
C ASP A 295 -5.48 -24.12 17.41
N GLY A 296 -4.36 -23.81 18.06
CA GLY A 296 -3.01 -24.20 17.67
C GLY A 296 -2.44 -25.39 18.44
N GLN A 297 -3.20 -25.99 19.35
CA GLN A 297 -2.76 -27.11 20.16
C GLN A 297 -3.52 -28.40 19.79
N PRO A 298 -2.88 -29.58 19.85
CA PRO A 298 -3.59 -30.82 19.63
C PRO A 298 -4.77 -30.99 20.61
N ASN A 299 -5.95 -31.31 20.06
CA ASN A 299 -7.15 -31.65 20.82
C ASN A 299 -7.04 -33.09 21.40
N GLU A 300 -8.11 -33.58 22.01
CA GLU A 300 -8.16 -34.95 22.59
C GLU A 300 -7.92 -36.05 21.56
N THR A 301 -8.15 -35.82 20.30
CA THR A 301 -7.88 -36.75 19.18
C THR A 301 -6.49 -36.57 18.57
N GLY A 302 -5.70 -35.60 19.06
CA GLY A 302 -4.37 -35.29 18.56
C GLY A 302 -4.35 -34.38 17.33
N GLN A 303 -5.50 -33.83 16.93
CA GLN A 303 -5.65 -32.93 15.78
C GLN A 303 -5.57 -31.47 16.23
N ILE A 304 -5.08 -30.60 15.32
CA ILE A 304 -4.97 -29.15 15.56
C ILE A 304 -6.21 -28.47 14.96
N PRO A 305 -7.11 -27.86 15.77
CA PRO A 305 -8.42 -27.39 15.31
C PRO A 305 -8.39 -26.42 14.11
N ILE A 306 -7.44 -25.48 14.06
CA ILE A 306 -7.33 -24.56 12.93
C ILE A 306 -6.90 -25.29 11.63
N ALA A 307 -6.08 -26.34 11.75
CA ALA A 307 -5.69 -27.16 10.60
C ALA A 307 -6.86 -28.04 10.14
N GLU A 308 -7.65 -28.63 11.08
CA GLU A 308 -8.88 -29.36 10.76
C GLU A 308 -9.89 -28.51 10.00
N THR A 309 -10.06 -27.25 10.43
CA THR A 309 -10.95 -26.29 9.72
C THR A 309 -10.51 -26.11 8.27
N MET A 310 -9.21 -25.92 8.04
CA MET A 310 -8.68 -25.78 6.68
C MET A 310 -8.80 -27.08 5.88
N GLU A 311 -8.48 -28.22 6.49
CA GLU A 311 -8.58 -29.54 5.84
C GLU A 311 -10.01 -29.88 5.42
N ALA A 312 -11.00 -29.62 6.30
CA ALA A 312 -12.40 -29.82 5.99
C ALA A 312 -12.87 -28.92 4.82
N PHE A 313 -12.47 -27.63 4.85
CA PHE A 313 -12.74 -26.70 3.79
C PHE A 313 -12.16 -27.17 2.44
N LEU A 314 -10.91 -27.65 2.43
CA LEU A 314 -10.25 -28.18 1.24
C LEU A 314 -10.97 -29.42 0.71
N ALA A 315 -11.37 -30.35 1.57
CA ALA A 315 -12.11 -31.55 1.21
C ALA A 315 -13.46 -31.19 0.52
N ASP A 316 -14.21 -30.27 1.11
CA ASP A 316 -15.46 -29.77 0.53
C ASP A 316 -15.25 -29.12 -0.86
N GLY A 317 -14.12 -28.41 -1.02
CA GLY A 317 -13.73 -27.79 -2.29
C GLY A 317 -13.39 -28.82 -3.38
N PHE A 318 -12.70 -29.91 -3.02
CA PHE A 318 -12.42 -31.06 -3.89
C PHE A 318 -13.71 -31.78 -4.29
N ASP A 319 -14.56 -32.11 -3.31
CA ASP A 319 -15.81 -32.81 -3.56
C ASP A 319 -16.75 -32.01 -4.47
N ALA A 320 -16.72 -30.68 -4.38
CA ALA A 320 -17.46 -29.77 -5.23
C ALA A 320 -16.81 -29.53 -6.61
N GLY A 321 -15.61 -30.08 -6.88
CA GLY A 321 -14.85 -29.84 -8.11
C GLY A 321 -14.33 -28.42 -8.28
N GLN A 322 -14.24 -27.65 -7.20
CA GLN A 322 -13.78 -26.25 -7.19
C GLN A 322 -12.26 -26.14 -7.00
N ILE A 323 -11.66 -27.13 -6.37
CA ILE A 323 -10.22 -27.23 -6.14
C ILE A 323 -9.70 -28.42 -6.95
N SER A 324 -8.67 -28.20 -7.78
CA SER A 324 -8.02 -29.24 -8.57
C SER A 324 -6.88 -29.94 -7.85
N ASP A 325 -6.15 -29.20 -7.01
CA ASP A 325 -5.02 -29.69 -6.21
C ASP A 325 -4.79 -28.71 -5.04
N ALA A 326 -4.16 -29.17 -3.94
CA ALA A 326 -3.90 -28.36 -2.77
C ALA A 326 -2.65 -28.79 -2.00
N THR A 327 -1.93 -27.81 -1.45
CA THR A 327 -0.84 -28.02 -0.48
C THR A 327 -1.15 -27.25 0.79
N LEU A 328 -1.16 -27.98 1.93
CA LEU A 328 -1.33 -27.40 3.27
C LEU A 328 0.02 -27.35 4.00
N ALA A 329 0.42 -26.17 4.47
CA ALA A 329 1.61 -26.00 5.28
C ALA A 329 1.44 -26.68 6.66
N ARG A 330 2.42 -27.49 7.05
CA ARG A 330 2.43 -28.24 8.32
C ARG A 330 3.29 -27.56 9.41
N ASN A 331 4.06 -26.55 9.05
CA ASN A 331 4.93 -25.78 9.94
C ASN A 331 5.29 -24.43 9.30
N ASP A 332 5.94 -23.56 10.08
CA ASP A 332 6.31 -22.20 9.66
C ASP A 332 7.28 -22.17 8.47
N ILE A 333 8.16 -23.18 8.32
CA ILE A 333 9.07 -23.26 7.17
C ILE A 333 8.27 -23.48 5.88
N GLN A 334 7.35 -24.42 5.88
CA GLN A 334 6.48 -24.68 4.73
C GLN A 334 5.55 -23.50 4.46
N ARG A 335 5.03 -22.87 5.53
CA ARG A 335 4.25 -21.64 5.40
C ARG A 335 5.04 -20.56 4.65
N GLN A 336 6.28 -20.31 5.07
CA GLN A 336 7.14 -19.32 4.41
C GLN A 336 7.42 -19.69 2.95
N GLN A 337 7.67 -20.96 2.65
CA GLN A 337 7.87 -21.42 1.27
C GLN A 337 6.65 -21.15 0.36
N LEU A 338 5.41 -21.27 0.87
CA LEU A 338 4.22 -20.91 0.13
C LEU A 338 4.12 -19.39 -0.08
N TRP A 339 4.45 -18.61 0.95
CA TRP A 339 4.50 -17.14 0.84
C TRP A 339 5.61 -16.66 -0.09
N ASP A 340 6.76 -17.33 -0.13
CA ASP A 340 7.88 -16.96 -1.02
C ASP A 340 7.46 -16.96 -2.49
N ILE A 341 6.55 -17.83 -2.91
CA ILE A 341 5.99 -17.82 -4.28
C ILE A 341 5.31 -16.49 -4.56
N ARG A 342 4.51 -15.99 -3.63
CA ARG A 342 3.76 -14.74 -3.75
C ARG A 342 4.67 -13.51 -3.61
N GLU A 343 5.58 -13.54 -2.65
CA GLU A 343 6.45 -12.39 -2.33
C GLU A 343 7.48 -12.11 -3.42
N HIS A 344 7.94 -13.13 -4.15
CA HIS A 344 8.89 -12.98 -5.26
C HIS A 344 8.21 -12.56 -6.59
N SER A 345 6.89 -12.51 -6.67
CA SER A 345 6.15 -12.17 -7.89
C SER A 345 6.54 -10.80 -8.50
N PRO A 346 6.68 -9.70 -7.72
CA PRO A 346 7.09 -8.40 -8.27
C PRO A 346 8.52 -8.42 -8.84
N GLU A 347 9.44 -9.09 -8.15
CA GLU A 347 10.83 -9.19 -8.57
C GLU A 347 10.98 -10.10 -9.79
N ALA A 348 10.25 -11.21 -9.83
CA ALA A 348 10.25 -12.13 -10.96
C ALA A 348 9.84 -11.44 -12.26
N THR A 349 8.76 -10.67 -12.24
CA THR A 349 8.30 -9.92 -13.41
C THR A 349 9.30 -8.84 -13.84
N LYS A 350 9.95 -8.16 -12.88
CA LYS A 350 10.98 -7.16 -13.15
C LYS A 350 12.26 -7.77 -13.75
N ARG A 351 12.65 -8.98 -13.32
CA ARG A 351 13.78 -9.70 -13.89
C ARG A 351 13.50 -10.23 -15.30
N GLU A 352 12.24 -10.60 -15.55
CA GLU A 352 11.83 -11.15 -16.85
C GLU A 352 11.73 -10.07 -17.92
N SER A 353 11.25 -8.87 -17.60
CA SER A 353 10.91 -7.82 -18.56
C SER A 353 10.87 -6.45 -17.88
N THR A 354 10.64 -5.38 -18.67
CA THR A 354 10.21 -4.08 -18.15
C THR A 354 8.69 -4.05 -18.09
N PRO A 355 8.06 -4.39 -16.95
CA PRO A 355 6.62 -4.62 -16.90
C PRO A 355 5.80 -3.33 -17.03
N VAL A 356 4.57 -3.46 -17.54
CA VAL A 356 3.50 -2.48 -17.35
C VAL A 356 2.85 -2.84 -16.02
N ASN A 357 3.02 -2.04 -14.99
CA ASN A 357 2.49 -2.30 -13.66
C ASN A 357 1.28 -1.41 -13.40
N THR A 358 0.14 -2.01 -13.10
CA THR A 358 -1.04 -1.30 -12.61
C THR A 358 -1.41 -1.76 -11.20
N ASP A 359 -2.19 -0.95 -10.54
CA ASP A 359 -2.73 -1.19 -9.22
C ASP A 359 -4.18 -0.73 -9.25
N VAL A 360 -5.09 -1.68 -9.45
CA VAL A 360 -6.51 -1.41 -9.69
C VAL A 360 -7.37 -2.19 -8.72
N SER A 361 -8.56 -1.69 -8.45
CA SER A 361 -9.54 -2.44 -7.67
C SER A 361 -10.91 -2.41 -8.33
N VAL A 362 -11.62 -3.54 -8.19
CA VAL A 362 -13.01 -3.71 -8.59
C VAL A 362 -13.76 -4.44 -7.48
N THR A 363 -15.09 -4.41 -7.52
CA THR A 363 -15.85 -5.26 -6.59
C THR A 363 -15.53 -6.73 -6.84
N ARG A 364 -15.51 -7.56 -5.79
CA ARG A 364 -15.20 -9.00 -5.90
C ARG A 364 -16.04 -9.72 -6.97
N SER A 365 -17.30 -9.33 -7.13
CA SER A 365 -18.21 -9.88 -8.16
C SER A 365 -17.83 -9.49 -9.60
N GLN A 366 -17.00 -8.48 -9.80
CA GLN A 366 -16.55 -8.01 -11.11
C GLN A 366 -15.14 -8.45 -11.47
N LEU A 367 -14.42 -9.13 -10.58
CA LEU A 367 -13.02 -9.50 -10.80
C LEU A 367 -12.81 -10.33 -12.07
N GLN A 368 -13.62 -11.40 -12.29
CA GLN A 368 -13.53 -12.21 -13.51
C GLN A 368 -13.86 -11.37 -14.75
N THR A 369 -14.96 -10.60 -14.70
CA THR A 369 -15.38 -9.74 -15.82
C THR A 369 -14.31 -8.73 -16.18
N PHE A 370 -13.71 -8.08 -15.17
CA PHE A 370 -12.61 -7.13 -15.39
C PHE A 370 -11.39 -7.82 -16.02
N TYR A 371 -10.98 -8.98 -15.47
CA TYR A 371 -9.83 -9.73 -15.97
C TYR A 371 -9.99 -10.03 -17.47
N ASP A 372 -11.12 -10.61 -17.86
CA ASP A 372 -11.42 -11.00 -19.26
C ASP A 372 -11.47 -9.78 -20.18
N LEU A 373 -12.10 -8.68 -19.74
CA LEU A 373 -12.16 -7.43 -20.50
C LEU A 373 -10.77 -6.82 -20.71
N ALA A 374 -10.00 -6.73 -19.63
CA ALA A 374 -8.66 -6.12 -19.67
C ALA A 374 -7.71 -6.95 -20.55
N GLU A 375 -7.70 -8.27 -20.42
CA GLU A 375 -6.93 -9.17 -21.27
C GLU A 375 -7.29 -9.00 -22.75
N LYS A 376 -8.59 -8.97 -23.06
CA LYS A 376 -9.09 -8.76 -24.42
C LYS A 376 -8.68 -7.40 -25.00
N GLU A 377 -8.78 -6.31 -24.22
CA GLU A 377 -8.39 -4.97 -24.67
C GLU A 377 -6.87 -4.88 -24.87
N VAL A 378 -6.08 -5.49 -23.99
CA VAL A 378 -4.62 -5.59 -24.10
C VAL A 378 -4.22 -6.33 -25.37
N HIS A 379 -4.84 -7.51 -25.64
CA HIS A 379 -4.50 -8.34 -26.80
C HIS A 379 -4.92 -7.73 -28.15
N LYS A 380 -5.82 -6.73 -28.18
CA LYS A 380 -6.06 -5.93 -29.41
C LYS A 380 -4.87 -5.06 -29.78
N ILE A 381 -4.08 -4.60 -28.79
CA ILE A 381 -2.91 -3.72 -28.98
C ILE A 381 -1.67 -4.58 -29.16
N HIS A 382 -1.54 -5.60 -28.33
CA HIS A 382 -0.37 -6.46 -28.26
C HIS A 382 -0.77 -7.93 -28.05
N PRO A 383 -1.02 -8.70 -29.15
CA PRO A 383 -1.56 -10.06 -29.07
C PRO A 383 -0.72 -11.06 -28.27
N THR A 384 0.58 -10.81 -28.12
CA THR A 384 1.54 -11.68 -27.43
C THR A 384 1.92 -11.18 -26.04
N ALA A 385 1.34 -10.08 -25.56
CA ALA A 385 1.54 -9.62 -24.19
C ALA A 385 1.11 -10.69 -23.19
N ARG A 386 1.95 -10.94 -22.19
CA ARG A 386 1.66 -11.92 -21.14
C ARG A 386 1.03 -11.22 -19.94
N VAL A 387 -0.20 -11.65 -19.58
CA VAL A 387 -0.92 -11.11 -18.42
C VAL A 387 -0.42 -11.81 -17.15
N CYS A 388 0.16 -11.04 -16.24
CA CYS A 388 0.63 -11.46 -14.93
C CYS A 388 -0.16 -10.73 -13.83
N ALA A 389 -1.51 -10.85 -13.88
CA ALA A 389 -2.40 -10.19 -12.94
C ALA A 389 -2.52 -11.02 -11.65
N TYR A 390 -2.03 -10.48 -10.56
CA TYR A 390 -2.05 -11.12 -9.23
C TYR A 390 -2.47 -10.12 -8.17
N GLY A 391 -2.82 -10.58 -6.98
CA GLY A 391 -3.08 -9.66 -5.87
C GLY A 391 -4.08 -10.14 -4.85
N HIS A 392 -4.56 -9.18 -4.07
CA HIS A 392 -5.41 -9.35 -2.92
C HIS A 392 -6.86 -9.57 -3.35
N LEU A 393 -7.20 -10.82 -3.74
CA LEU A 393 -8.56 -11.15 -4.19
C LEU A 393 -9.60 -10.85 -3.09
N GLY A 394 -9.18 -10.92 -1.83
CA GLY A 394 -10.02 -10.68 -0.67
C GLY A 394 -10.69 -9.31 -0.61
N ASP A 395 -10.07 -8.29 -1.17
CA ASP A 395 -10.56 -6.91 -1.20
C ASP A 395 -10.78 -6.35 -2.62
N GLY A 396 -10.57 -7.19 -3.63
CA GLY A 396 -10.80 -6.82 -5.04
C GLY A 396 -9.64 -6.09 -5.69
N ASN A 397 -8.48 -6.04 -5.07
CA ASN A 397 -7.27 -5.42 -5.63
C ASN A 397 -6.51 -6.39 -6.52
N LEU A 398 -6.25 -5.98 -7.77
CA LEU A 398 -5.39 -6.68 -8.70
C LEU A 398 -4.24 -5.78 -9.17
N HIS A 399 -3.03 -6.28 -9.03
CA HIS A 399 -1.87 -5.79 -9.76
C HIS A 399 -1.96 -6.39 -11.18
N PHE A 400 -2.74 -5.76 -12.06
CA PHE A 400 -2.92 -6.21 -13.43
C PHE A 400 -1.68 -5.84 -14.24
N ASN A 401 -0.64 -6.65 -14.09
CA ASN A 401 0.65 -6.41 -14.68
C ASN A 401 0.80 -7.15 -16.01
N LEU A 402 1.51 -6.51 -16.94
CA LEU A 402 1.82 -7.10 -18.24
C LEU A 402 3.34 -7.19 -18.40
N ILE A 403 3.78 -8.26 -19.02
CA ILE A 403 5.16 -8.42 -19.49
C ILE A 403 5.19 -8.73 -20.98
N GLU A 404 6.30 -8.43 -21.61
CA GLU A 404 6.48 -8.72 -23.04
C GLU A 404 6.47 -10.23 -23.34
N ALA A 405 6.34 -10.57 -24.62
CA ALA A 405 6.40 -11.95 -25.10
C ALA A 405 7.74 -12.62 -24.75
N ASP A 406 7.74 -13.95 -24.69
CA ASP A 406 8.97 -14.72 -24.57
C ASP A 406 9.91 -14.42 -25.76
N GLY A 407 11.17 -14.09 -25.45
CA GLY A 407 12.17 -13.72 -26.44
C GLY A 407 12.27 -12.23 -26.76
N GLY A 408 11.48 -11.40 -26.06
CA GLY A 408 11.47 -9.95 -26.20
C GLY A 408 10.58 -9.44 -27.33
N ASP A 409 10.25 -8.15 -27.27
CA ASP A 409 9.47 -7.44 -28.29
C ASP A 409 10.06 -6.03 -28.50
N PRO A 410 10.58 -5.71 -29.70
CA PRO A 410 11.19 -4.41 -29.97
C PRO A 410 10.20 -3.24 -29.80
N ASP A 411 8.89 -3.47 -29.97
CA ASP A 411 7.86 -2.44 -29.88
C ASP A 411 7.28 -2.29 -28.46
N TRP A 412 7.73 -3.09 -27.49
CA TRP A 412 7.15 -3.12 -26.13
C TRP A 412 7.15 -1.74 -25.47
N SER A 413 8.29 -1.05 -25.50
CA SER A 413 8.42 0.26 -24.86
C SER A 413 7.50 1.31 -25.46
N GLU A 414 7.30 1.29 -26.78
CA GLU A 414 6.41 2.23 -27.48
C GLU A 414 4.93 1.99 -27.17
N LYS A 415 4.54 0.74 -26.97
CA LYS A 415 3.14 0.33 -26.72
C LYS A 415 2.71 0.47 -25.26
N ARG A 416 3.63 0.64 -24.32
CA ARG A 416 3.31 0.68 -22.88
C ARG A 416 2.21 1.67 -22.52
N GLY A 417 2.25 2.89 -23.05
CA GLY A 417 1.21 3.90 -22.82
C GLY A 417 -0.17 3.43 -23.29
N ALA A 418 -0.27 2.87 -24.50
CA ALA A 418 -1.52 2.34 -25.03
C ALA A 418 -2.04 1.14 -24.24
N LEU A 419 -1.14 0.32 -23.68
CA LEU A 419 -1.49 -0.82 -22.83
C LEU A 419 -2.08 -0.35 -21.48
N PHE A 420 -1.51 0.69 -20.85
CA PHE A 420 -2.14 1.32 -19.66
C PHE A 420 -3.55 1.79 -19.95
N GLU A 421 -3.74 2.52 -21.06
CA GLU A 421 -5.06 3.02 -21.46
C GLU A 421 -6.05 1.89 -21.77
N ALA A 422 -5.58 0.76 -22.28
CA ALA A 422 -6.43 -0.41 -22.52
C ALA A 422 -6.98 -0.99 -21.21
N ILE A 423 -6.11 -1.13 -20.20
CA ILE A 423 -6.51 -1.61 -18.88
C ILE A 423 -7.52 -0.64 -18.23
N TYR A 424 -7.26 0.68 -18.30
CA TYR A 424 -8.16 1.69 -17.71
C TYR A 424 -9.50 1.77 -18.44
N ARG A 425 -9.56 1.55 -19.77
CA ARG A 425 -10.84 1.43 -20.49
C ARG A 425 -11.64 0.23 -20.01
N ALA A 426 -11.01 -0.94 -19.84
CA ALA A 426 -11.68 -2.11 -19.29
C ALA A 426 -12.19 -1.85 -17.86
N LEU A 427 -11.38 -1.17 -17.04
CA LEU A 427 -11.72 -0.81 -15.67
C LEU A 427 -12.95 0.10 -15.59
N ALA A 428 -13.06 1.06 -16.51
CA ALA A 428 -14.21 1.97 -16.59
C ALA A 428 -15.53 1.23 -16.94
N MET A 429 -15.46 0.08 -17.59
CA MET A 429 -16.66 -0.72 -17.92
C MET A 429 -17.26 -1.44 -16.71
N VAL A 430 -16.52 -1.52 -15.60
CA VAL A 430 -16.89 -2.21 -14.36
C VAL A 430 -16.87 -1.30 -13.13
N ASP A 431 -16.84 0.03 -13.35
CA ASP A 431 -16.80 1.06 -12.29
C ASP A 431 -15.65 0.86 -11.28
N GLY A 432 -14.48 0.41 -11.78
CA GLY A 432 -13.33 0.13 -10.96
C GLY A 432 -12.48 1.37 -10.63
N SER A 433 -11.53 1.22 -9.70
CA SER A 433 -10.58 2.27 -9.30
C SER A 433 -9.23 2.10 -9.99
N ILE A 434 -8.65 3.21 -10.48
CA ILE A 434 -7.31 3.25 -11.09
C ILE A 434 -6.18 3.16 -10.05
N SER A 435 -6.51 3.20 -8.77
CA SER A 435 -5.54 3.09 -7.67
C SER A 435 -6.20 2.43 -6.47
N ALA A 436 -5.81 1.19 -6.18
CA ALA A 436 -6.26 0.46 -5.01
C ALA A 436 -5.49 0.89 -3.75
N GLU A 437 -4.14 0.93 -3.84
CA GLU A 437 -3.23 1.15 -2.72
C GLU A 437 -2.22 2.26 -2.96
N HIS A 438 -1.71 2.41 -4.22
CA HIS A 438 -0.53 3.22 -4.50
C HIS A 438 -0.76 4.73 -4.40
N GLY A 439 -2.01 5.18 -4.43
CA GLY A 439 -2.35 6.60 -4.54
C GLY A 439 -2.28 7.13 -5.97
N ILE A 440 -2.33 8.43 -6.10
CA ILE A 440 -2.31 9.17 -7.37
C ILE A 440 -0.91 9.74 -7.64
N GLY A 441 -0.28 10.34 -6.63
CA GLY A 441 1.02 10.99 -6.74
C GLY A 441 1.05 12.03 -7.86
N GLN A 442 2.16 12.06 -8.59
CA GLN A 442 2.28 12.83 -9.84
C GLN A 442 2.01 11.96 -11.09
N MET A 443 1.96 10.62 -10.93
CA MET A 443 1.83 9.67 -12.05
C MET A 443 0.42 9.65 -12.64
N LYS A 444 -0.63 9.75 -11.81
CA LYS A 444 -2.02 9.47 -12.21
C LYS A 444 -2.94 10.72 -12.15
N VAL A 445 -2.38 11.93 -12.08
CA VAL A 445 -3.18 13.18 -11.97
C VAL A 445 -4.13 13.34 -13.15
N GLU A 446 -3.66 13.14 -14.38
CA GLU A 446 -4.50 13.27 -15.58
C GLU A 446 -5.53 12.14 -15.67
N GLN A 447 -5.16 10.91 -15.27
CA GLN A 447 -6.11 9.78 -15.23
C GLN A 447 -7.21 10.03 -14.19
N LEU A 448 -6.87 10.62 -13.03
CA LEU A 448 -7.86 10.98 -12.01
C LEU A 448 -8.93 11.93 -12.58
N LYS A 449 -8.51 12.95 -13.34
CA LYS A 449 -9.44 13.89 -14.01
C LYS A 449 -10.39 13.17 -14.97
N GLY A 450 -9.89 12.14 -15.65
CA GLY A 450 -10.66 11.39 -16.64
C GLY A 450 -11.68 10.41 -16.07
N VAL A 451 -11.47 9.91 -14.82
CA VAL A 451 -12.31 8.85 -14.23
C VAL A 451 -13.18 9.30 -13.06
N LYS A 452 -12.83 10.41 -12.40
CA LYS A 452 -13.54 10.88 -11.21
C LYS A 452 -14.78 11.65 -11.59
N ASP A 453 -15.84 11.51 -10.80
CA ASP A 453 -17.05 12.32 -10.92
C ASP A 453 -16.72 13.83 -10.90
N PRO A 454 -17.24 14.65 -11.83
CA PRO A 454 -16.90 16.06 -11.93
C PRO A 454 -17.22 16.88 -10.67
N VAL A 455 -18.31 16.56 -9.96
CA VAL A 455 -18.68 17.23 -8.71
C VAL A 455 -17.68 16.84 -7.60
N ALA A 456 -17.26 15.58 -7.57
CA ALA A 456 -16.23 15.14 -6.62
C ALA A 456 -14.89 15.83 -6.88
N LEU A 457 -14.49 16.04 -8.14
CA LEU A 457 -13.28 16.81 -8.50
C LEU A 457 -13.38 18.26 -8.04
N ASP A 458 -14.52 18.92 -8.25
CA ASP A 458 -14.77 20.30 -7.79
C ASP A 458 -14.65 20.39 -6.25
N VAL A 459 -15.25 19.45 -5.52
CA VAL A 459 -15.14 19.40 -4.05
C VAL A 459 -13.69 19.16 -3.62
N MET A 460 -12.94 18.23 -4.26
CA MET A 460 -11.53 18.00 -3.95
C MET A 460 -10.68 19.24 -4.18
N THR A 461 -10.89 19.97 -5.29
CA THR A 461 -10.22 21.23 -5.62
C THR A 461 -10.54 22.31 -4.58
N THR A 462 -11.80 22.41 -4.17
CA THR A 462 -12.23 23.34 -3.12
C THR A 462 -11.56 23.05 -1.78
N ILE A 463 -11.49 21.77 -1.38
CA ILE A 463 -10.81 21.33 -0.15
C ILE A 463 -9.31 21.66 -0.25
N LYS A 464 -8.66 21.37 -1.37
CA LYS A 464 -7.26 21.72 -1.59
C LYS A 464 -7.02 23.22 -1.45
N ALA A 465 -7.83 24.05 -2.12
CA ALA A 465 -7.73 25.51 -2.04
C ALA A 465 -7.98 26.07 -0.63
N LEU A 466 -8.84 25.43 0.16
CA LEU A 466 -9.10 25.79 1.55
C LEU A 466 -7.89 25.56 2.46
N PHE A 467 -7.22 24.40 2.33
CA PHE A 467 -6.08 24.02 3.16
C PHE A 467 -4.75 24.56 2.65
N ASP A 468 -4.63 24.78 1.36
CA ASP A 468 -3.40 25.23 0.70
C ASP A 468 -3.74 26.28 -0.40
N PRO A 469 -4.15 27.48 -0.01
CA PRO A 469 -4.52 28.54 -0.98
C PRO A 469 -3.34 29.05 -1.83
N THR A 470 -2.12 28.78 -1.42
CA THR A 470 -0.89 29.17 -2.14
C THR A 470 -0.32 28.06 -3.02
N GLY A 471 -0.81 26.83 -2.89
CA GLY A 471 -0.39 25.69 -3.70
C GLY A 471 1.02 25.16 -3.39
N ILE A 472 1.54 25.40 -2.16
CA ILE A 472 2.90 25.03 -1.79
C ILE A 472 3.01 23.64 -1.11
N LEU A 473 1.88 23.04 -0.69
CA LEU A 473 1.85 21.71 -0.10
C LEU A 473 1.86 20.63 -1.18
N ASN A 474 2.96 19.94 -1.29
CA ASN A 474 3.19 18.84 -2.23
C ASN A 474 2.69 19.17 -3.66
N PRO A 475 3.19 20.23 -4.30
CA PRO A 475 2.67 20.72 -5.56
C PRO A 475 2.77 19.68 -6.68
N GLY A 476 1.76 19.68 -7.58
CA GLY A 476 1.70 18.76 -8.72
C GLY A 476 1.31 17.31 -8.37
N LYS A 477 0.81 17.05 -7.15
CA LYS A 477 0.35 15.72 -6.71
C LYS A 477 -1.15 15.74 -6.45
N VAL A 478 -1.80 14.61 -6.70
CA VAL A 478 -3.23 14.33 -6.49
C VAL A 478 -4.11 15.23 -7.32
N ILE A 479 -4.21 16.51 -6.96
CA ILE A 479 -5.02 17.52 -7.65
C ILE A 479 -4.30 18.86 -7.65
N THR A 480 -4.41 19.61 -8.74
CA THR A 480 -3.81 20.94 -8.89
C THR A 480 -4.88 22.01 -8.69
N THR A 481 -4.51 23.14 -8.08
CA THR A 481 -5.42 24.29 -7.87
C THR A 481 -5.50 25.23 -9.08
N GLN A 482 -4.78 24.91 -10.16
CA GLN A 482 -4.61 25.79 -11.34
C GLN A 482 -5.37 25.30 -12.59
N ASP A 483 -6.27 24.34 -12.47
CA ASP A 483 -7.08 23.83 -13.58
C ASP A 483 -8.51 24.34 -13.56
#